data_2aa544a9297df68dc6b86ccb64ec885c
#
_entry.id   2aa544a9297df68dc6b86ccb64ec885c
#
_cell.length_a   1.000
_cell.length_b   1.000
_cell.length_c   1.000
_cell.angle_alpha   90.00
_cell.angle_beta   90.00
_cell.angle_gamma   90.00
#
_symmetry.space_group_name_H-M   'P 1'
#
loop_
_entity.id
_entity.type
_entity.pdbx_description
1 polymer ?
#
loop_
_entity_poly.entity_id
_entity_poly.type
_entity_poly.pdbx_seq_one_letter_code
_entity_poly.pdbx_strand_id
1 'polypeptide(L)'
;RNTSAKAMKVEVTPRATLLELKAQTVEIPAGEAREVAWDVKAPAQLSGTRAEALIWEISARDTAGGADAAQDALKISQRIVPAVPLSVQQATLVQVNGSYSVPVNPPADALPGRGGLQMSLVPKLTEGLPGVRDWWARYPYSCLEQTTSKAVGMNNAELWGSTMAQLPNYLDGDGLANYFPPQDGSVSRGSDTLTAHLLNLSAMAQGVDKRFVIPAAERARMEDGLIAFVEGRIQRNFWSPRKDLEMRKLAAIAALALTGKATPRMLDSINATPNQWPTHTVIDWVMLLQRMSDAPQRDERLAQAMQILRARLTYNGTRAGFSTDQDDSWWWLMQGPDVNLARLILATINDPAWAEDMPRLVSGFIARQQSGAWNTTTANLWGALALRRFSQKFESEPVAGSTVASMNGNEAKVNWAEVRRATSEDAQG
;
A
#
# COMPACT_ATOMS: atom_id res chain seq x y z
N ARG A 1 19.18 29.92 30.62
CA ARG A 1 18.84 31.33 30.90
C ARG A 1 18.89 31.59 32.39
N ASN A 2 19.54 32.68 32.80
CA ASN A 2 19.52 33.17 34.19
C ASN A 2 18.31 34.10 34.38
N THR A 3 17.38 33.72 35.21
CA THR A 3 16.19 34.53 35.53
C THR A 3 16.36 35.32 36.83
N SER A 4 17.50 35.21 37.49
CA SER A 4 17.79 35.93 38.75
C SER A 4 18.31 37.35 38.48
N ALA A 5 18.34 38.16 39.53
CA ALA A 5 18.88 39.54 39.50
C ALA A 5 20.43 39.62 39.61
N LYS A 6 21.12 38.49 39.72
CA LYS A 6 22.59 38.40 39.86
C LYS A 6 23.20 37.52 38.79
N ALA A 7 24.44 37.80 38.42
CA ALA A 7 25.20 36.90 37.54
C ALA A 7 25.41 35.55 38.24
N MET A 8 25.35 34.49 37.49
CA MET A 8 25.56 33.10 37.93
C MET A 8 26.75 32.47 37.20
N LYS A 9 27.52 31.67 37.91
CA LYS A 9 28.54 30.81 37.35
C LYS A 9 28.00 29.38 37.34
N VAL A 10 27.61 28.90 36.16
CA VAL A 10 26.89 27.65 35.99
C VAL A 10 27.80 26.57 35.41
N GLU A 11 27.92 25.46 36.10
CA GLU A 11 28.50 24.24 35.56
C GLU A 11 27.41 23.43 34.84
N VAL A 12 27.64 23.12 33.55
CA VAL A 12 26.75 22.32 32.76
C VAL A 12 27.40 20.96 32.49
N THR A 13 26.80 19.91 33.03
CA THR A 13 27.32 18.54 33.00
C THR A 13 26.45 17.70 32.04
N PRO A 14 26.95 17.32 30.88
CA PRO A 14 26.26 16.43 29.96
C PRO A 14 26.55 14.97 30.31
N ARG A 15 25.53 14.11 30.19
CA ARG A 15 25.66 12.66 30.13
C ARG A 15 24.90 12.20 28.89
N ALA A 16 25.54 11.40 28.05
CA ALA A 16 24.88 10.82 26.90
C ALA A 16 25.28 9.35 26.77
N THR A 17 24.31 8.49 26.45
CA THR A 17 24.63 7.10 26.13
C THR A 17 25.55 7.06 24.91
N LEU A 18 26.60 6.25 24.95
CA LEU A 18 27.57 6.08 23.85
C LEU A 18 28.50 7.26 23.57
N LEU A 19 28.48 8.33 24.37
CA LEU A 19 29.36 9.50 24.20
C LEU A 19 30.00 9.88 25.53
N GLU A 20 31.30 10.18 25.46
CA GLU A 20 32.04 10.77 26.59
C GLU A 20 32.16 12.28 26.36
N LEU A 21 31.56 13.07 27.26
CA LEU A 21 31.49 14.52 27.17
C LEU A 21 31.99 15.16 28.47
N LYS A 22 32.67 16.28 28.32
CA LYS A 22 33.20 17.04 29.51
C LYS A 22 32.22 18.12 29.91
N ALA A 23 32.12 18.34 31.23
CA ALA A 23 31.40 19.48 31.77
C ALA A 23 32.02 20.79 31.30
N GLN A 24 31.20 21.80 31.12
CA GLN A 24 31.60 23.16 30.79
C GLN A 24 31.05 24.14 31.83
N THR A 25 31.85 25.18 32.15
CA THR A 25 31.40 26.23 33.03
C THR A 25 31.21 27.51 32.25
N VAL A 26 30.09 28.19 32.46
CA VAL A 26 29.71 29.42 31.77
C VAL A 26 29.20 30.47 32.77
N GLU A 27 29.60 31.72 32.56
CA GLU A 27 29.03 32.86 33.30
C GLU A 27 27.82 33.39 32.53
N ILE A 28 26.70 33.53 33.26
CA ILE A 28 25.45 34.01 32.70
C ILE A 28 25.03 35.26 33.47
N PRO A 29 25.12 36.46 32.89
CA PRO A 29 24.67 37.70 33.53
C PRO A 29 23.19 37.65 33.90
N ALA A 30 22.78 38.54 34.84
CA ALA A 30 21.40 38.65 35.25
C ALA A 30 20.45 38.88 34.08
N GLY A 31 19.40 38.05 33.96
CA GLY A 31 18.39 38.12 32.89
C GLY A 31 18.84 37.61 31.52
N GLU A 32 20.11 37.27 31.31
CA GLU A 32 20.65 36.83 30.01
C GLU A 32 20.56 35.31 29.83
N ALA A 33 20.86 34.88 28.60
CA ALA A 33 21.05 33.50 28.22
C ALA A 33 22.43 33.28 27.58
N ARG A 34 23.00 32.10 27.77
CA ARG A 34 24.22 31.65 27.09
C ARG A 34 23.99 30.29 26.51
N GLU A 35 24.55 30.08 25.32
CA GLU A 35 24.56 28.77 24.66
C GLU A 35 25.78 27.97 25.11
N VAL A 36 25.57 26.68 25.35
CA VAL A 36 26.63 25.71 25.63
C VAL A 36 26.51 24.60 24.58
N ALA A 37 27.60 24.28 23.91
CA ALA A 37 27.61 23.31 22.80
C ALA A 37 28.75 22.30 22.97
N TRP A 38 28.52 21.09 22.49
CA TRP A 38 29.51 20.02 22.35
C TRP A 38 29.55 19.52 20.93
N ASP A 39 30.76 19.46 20.35
CA ASP A 39 30.96 18.79 19.10
C ASP A 39 30.91 17.27 19.31
N VAL A 40 29.97 16.62 18.69
CA VAL A 40 29.78 15.18 18.81
C VAL A 40 29.79 14.49 17.45
N LYS A 41 30.31 13.28 17.42
CA LYS A 41 30.20 12.40 16.26
C LYS A 41 29.22 11.28 16.58
N ALA A 42 28.31 11.03 15.65
CA ALA A 42 27.43 9.88 15.76
C ALA A 42 28.26 8.58 15.82
N PRO A 43 27.94 7.65 16.74
CA PRO A 43 28.64 6.37 16.82
C PRO A 43 28.62 5.63 15.50
N ALA A 44 29.79 5.10 15.08
CA ALA A 44 29.92 4.39 13.80
C ALA A 44 29.30 2.98 13.82
N GLN A 45 29.07 2.41 14.99
CA GLN A 45 28.50 1.08 15.16
C GLN A 45 27.01 1.17 15.45
N LEU A 46 26.23 1.18 14.40
CA LEU A 46 24.82 0.79 14.45
C LEU A 46 24.74 -0.65 13.98
N SER A 47 24.84 -1.59 14.91
CA SER A 47 24.63 -3.01 14.61
C SER A 47 23.14 -3.28 14.53
N GLY A 48 22.62 -3.43 13.32
CA GLY A 48 21.25 -3.87 13.08
C GLY A 48 20.30 -2.80 12.55
N THR A 49 19.14 -3.24 12.14
CA THR A 49 18.04 -2.45 11.54
C THR A 49 17.25 -1.61 12.54
N ARG A 50 17.61 -1.60 13.82
CA ARG A 50 16.95 -0.79 14.86
C ARG A 50 17.69 0.52 15.08
N ALA A 51 16.96 1.62 14.97
CA ALA A 51 17.46 2.93 15.38
C ALA A 51 17.75 2.91 16.88
N GLU A 52 19.01 3.07 17.27
CA GLU A 52 19.38 3.25 18.67
C GLU A 52 19.01 4.67 19.10
N ALA A 53 18.51 4.81 20.32
CA ALA A 53 18.22 6.09 20.90
C ALA A 53 19.44 6.56 21.73
N LEU A 54 19.95 7.74 21.42
CA LEU A 54 20.90 8.45 22.25
C LEU A 54 20.11 9.22 23.32
N ILE A 55 20.29 8.81 24.56
CA ILE A 55 19.63 9.46 25.70
C ILE A 55 20.60 10.49 26.27
N TRP A 56 20.18 11.75 26.26
CA TRP A 56 20.88 12.85 26.83
C TRP A 56 20.28 13.20 28.20
N GLU A 57 21.14 13.36 29.22
CA GLU A 57 20.84 13.94 30.51
C GLU A 57 21.80 15.10 30.70
N ILE A 58 21.29 16.31 30.71
CA ILE A 58 22.07 17.51 30.86
C ILE A 58 21.64 18.19 32.17
N SER A 59 22.55 18.33 33.10
CA SER A 59 22.31 19.06 34.32
C SER A 59 23.07 20.37 34.35
N ALA A 60 22.47 21.42 34.89
CA ALA A 60 23.07 22.72 35.07
C ALA A 60 22.97 23.10 36.55
N ARG A 61 24.07 23.56 37.18
CA ARG A 61 24.12 23.92 38.58
C ARG A 61 24.94 25.19 38.78
N ASP A 62 24.43 26.11 39.59
CA ASP A 62 25.19 27.28 40.05
C ASP A 62 26.33 26.82 40.97
N THR A 63 27.58 27.16 40.64
CA THR A 63 28.77 26.77 41.41
C THR A 63 29.01 27.68 42.60
N ALA A 64 28.34 28.84 42.68
CA ALA A 64 28.49 29.81 43.77
C ALA A 64 27.48 29.61 44.92
N GLY A 65 26.42 28.84 44.72
CA GLY A 65 25.35 28.61 45.70
C GLY A 65 25.65 27.39 46.57
N GLY A 66 25.59 27.56 47.88
CA GLY A 66 25.71 26.46 48.85
C GLY A 66 24.60 25.40 48.73
N ALA A 67 23.91 25.09 49.82
CA ALA A 67 22.82 24.10 49.82
C ALA A 67 21.62 24.48 48.96
N ASP A 68 21.39 25.76 48.68
CA ASP A 68 20.29 26.32 47.89
C ASP A 68 20.74 26.71 46.47
N ALA A 69 21.81 26.12 45.92
CA ALA A 69 22.28 26.40 44.57
C ALA A 69 21.18 26.11 43.54
N ALA A 70 20.94 27.08 42.65
CA ALA A 70 20.01 26.88 41.55
C ALA A 70 20.49 25.72 40.65
N GLN A 71 19.59 24.83 40.37
CA GLN A 71 19.88 23.68 39.48
C GLN A 71 18.69 23.40 38.56
N ASP A 72 19.02 22.86 37.40
CA ASP A 72 18.05 22.42 36.42
C ASP A 72 18.58 21.18 35.68
N ALA A 73 17.69 20.38 35.12
CA ALA A 73 18.07 19.18 34.37
C ALA A 73 17.12 18.94 33.22
N LEU A 74 17.70 18.50 32.11
CA LEU A 74 16.99 18.14 30.87
C LEU A 74 17.33 16.71 30.50
N LYS A 75 16.29 15.91 30.21
CA LYS A 75 16.43 14.57 29.63
C LYS A 75 15.73 14.50 28.29
N ILE A 76 16.47 14.16 27.22
CA ILE A 76 15.93 14.02 25.87
C ILE A 76 16.43 12.72 25.24
N SER A 77 15.62 12.17 24.34
CA SER A 77 15.97 11.03 23.51
C SER A 77 16.11 11.48 22.06
N GLN A 78 17.26 11.20 21.46
CA GLN A 78 17.56 11.52 20.07
C GLN A 78 17.77 10.22 19.30
N ARG A 79 17.04 10.04 18.20
CA ARG A 79 17.23 8.88 17.33
C ARG A 79 18.51 9.05 16.49
N ILE A 80 19.31 8.00 16.46
CA ILE A 80 20.44 7.90 15.54
C ILE A 80 19.94 7.16 14.31
N VAL A 81 20.09 7.77 13.16
CA VAL A 81 19.71 7.19 11.87
C VAL A 81 20.92 7.18 10.94
N PRO A 82 21.05 6.21 10.02
CA PRO A 82 22.10 6.23 9.02
C PRO A 82 22.04 7.53 8.21
N ALA A 83 23.19 8.16 7.99
CA ALA A 83 23.32 9.37 7.17
C ALA A 83 22.90 9.11 5.72
N VAL A 84 23.15 7.89 5.24
CA VAL A 84 22.66 7.40 3.94
C VAL A 84 21.57 6.36 4.25
N PRO A 85 20.32 6.62 3.87
CA PRO A 85 19.24 5.65 4.09
C PRO A 85 19.50 4.38 3.29
N LEU A 86 19.10 3.24 3.86
CA LEU A 86 19.11 1.97 3.12
C LEU A 86 18.09 2.08 1.97
N SER A 87 18.56 1.97 0.74
CA SER A 87 17.70 1.90 -0.44
C SER A 87 17.68 0.48 -0.98
N VAL A 88 16.49 -0.05 -1.31
CA VAL A 88 16.35 -1.30 -2.06
C VAL A 88 16.40 -0.95 -3.54
N GLN A 89 17.48 -1.29 -4.20
CA GLN A 89 17.67 -0.93 -5.61
C GLN A 89 16.95 -1.88 -6.57
N GLN A 90 16.81 -3.13 -6.19
CA GLN A 90 16.11 -4.12 -7.01
C GLN A 90 15.39 -5.13 -6.12
N ALA A 91 14.08 -5.26 -6.32
CA ALA A 91 13.31 -6.40 -5.85
C ALA A 91 12.91 -7.22 -7.08
N THR A 92 13.40 -8.46 -7.16
CA THR A 92 13.09 -9.37 -8.25
C THR A 92 12.35 -10.57 -7.67
N LEU A 93 11.21 -10.92 -8.29
CA LEU A 93 10.49 -12.15 -8.00
C LEU A 93 10.52 -13.03 -9.25
N VAL A 94 10.98 -14.27 -9.11
CA VAL A 94 11.13 -15.22 -10.22
C VAL A 94 10.57 -16.56 -9.79
N GLN A 95 9.74 -17.15 -10.65
CA GLN A 95 9.36 -18.55 -10.52
C GLN A 95 10.53 -19.42 -11.01
N VAL A 96 11.12 -20.19 -10.10
CA VAL A 96 12.21 -21.10 -10.44
C VAL A 96 11.63 -22.44 -10.89
N ASN A 97 11.90 -22.81 -12.13
CA ASN A 97 11.65 -24.14 -12.67
C ASN A 97 12.99 -24.72 -13.14
N GLY A 98 13.51 -25.69 -12.38
CA GLY A 98 14.87 -26.21 -12.59
C GLY A 98 15.93 -25.29 -11.97
N SER A 99 16.59 -24.44 -12.76
CA SER A 99 17.64 -23.54 -12.25
C SER A 99 17.43 -22.10 -12.76
N TYR A 100 17.88 -21.15 -11.93
CA TYR A 100 17.90 -19.73 -12.27
C TYR A 100 19.22 -19.11 -11.82
N SER A 101 19.82 -18.32 -12.67
CA SER A 101 21.07 -17.59 -12.36
C SER A 101 20.95 -16.16 -12.86
N VAL A 102 21.40 -15.21 -12.02
CA VAL A 102 21.41 -13.79 -12.36
C VAL A 102 22.65 -13.13 -11.80
N PRO A 103 23.34 -12.26 -12.58
CA PRO A 103 24.43 -11.47 -12.04
C PRO A 103 23.90 -10.43 -11.05
N VAL A 104 24.53 -10.34 -9.88
CA VAL A 104 24.23 -9.33 -8.86
C VAL A 104 25.49 -8.50 -8.64
N ASN A 105 25.42 -7.21 -8.99
CA ASN A 105 26.49 -6.26 -8.75
C ASN A 105 26.02 -5.21 -7.74
N PRO A 106 26.87 -4.82 -6.78
CA PRO A 106 26.55 -3.67 -5.94
C PRO A 106 26.45 -2.41 -6.81
N PRO A 107 25.55 -1.47 -6.45
CA PRO A 107 25.49 -0.17 -7.13
C PRO A 107 26.85 0.53 -7.14
N ALA A 108 27.12 1.31 -8.19
CA ALA A 108 28.42 2.02 -8.32
C ALA A 108 28.66 3.03 -7.18
N ASP A 109 27.58 3.54 -6.57
CA ASP A 109 27.56 4.48 -5.44
C ASP A 109 27.37 3.80 -4.08
N ALA A 110 27.41 2.47 -4.02
CA ALA A 110 27.27 1.75 -2.76
C ALA A 110 28.43 2.06 -1.81
N LEU A 111 28.11 2.31 -0.54
CA LEU A 111 29.14 2.51 0.48
C LEU A 111 29.89 1.18 0.73
N PRO A 112 31.25 1.19 0.70
CA PRO A 112 32.03 -0.02 0.94
C PRO A 112 31.67 -0.72 2.25
N GLY A 113 31.41 -2.04 2.18
CA GLY A 113 31.07 -2.85 3.35
C GLY A 113 29.68 -2.58 3.93
N ARG A 114 28.82 -1.82 3.22
CA ARG A 114 27.42 -1.56 3.59
C ARG A 114 26.48 -2.18 2.57
N GLY A 115 25.28 -2.53 3.04
CA GLY A 115 24.27 -3.20 2.20
C GLY A 115 24.47 -4.71 2.15
N GLY A 116 23.71 -5.35 1.29
CA GLY A 116 23.73 -6.81 1.09
C GLY A 116 22.63 -7.28 0.15
N LEU A 117 22.62 -8.56 -0.14
CA LEU A 117 21.54 -9.22 -0.86
C LEU A 117 20.66 -9.95 0.17
N GLN A 118 19.38 -9.61 0.19
CA GLN A 118 18.39 -10.42 0.89
C GLN A 118 17.66 -11.28 -0.13
N MET A 119 17.68 -12.60 0.06
CA MET A 119 16.99 -13.56 -0.78
C MET A 119 16.01 -14.34 0.08
N SER A 120 14.78 -14.48 -0.42
CA SER A 120 13.74 -15.31 0.19
C SER A 120 13.28 -16.34 -0.81
N LEU A 121 13.22 -17.59 -0.39
CA LEU A 121 12.63 -18.69 -1.15
C LEU A 121 11.26 -18.98 -0.56
N VAL A 122 10.23 -18.88 -1.38
CA VAL A 122 8.83 -19.03 -0.96
C VAL A 122 8.08 -19.97 -1.90
N PRO A 123 7.15 -20.79 -1.38
CA PRO A 123 6.40 -21.72 -2.21
C PRO A 123 5.29 -21.05 -3.03
N LYS A 124 4.91 -19.82 -2.68
CA LYS A 124 3.84 -19.04 -3.33
C LYS A 124 4.16 -17.56 -3.36
N LEU A 125 3.68 -16.85 -4.39
CA LEU A 125 3.84 -15.41 -4.53
C LEU A 125 3.26 -14.60 -3.35
N THR A 126 2.14 -15.06 -2.78
CA THR A 126 1.50 -14.38 -1.65
C THR A 126 2.37 -14.35 -0.39
N GLU A 127 3.19 -15.35 -0.19
CA GLU A 127 4.16 -15.43 0.92
C GLU A 127 5.40 -14.59 0.62
N GLY A 128 5.61 -14.22 -0.65
CA GLY A 128 6.74 -13.43 -1.13
C GLY A 128 6.51 -11.91 -1.17
N LEU A 129 5.54 -11.37 -0.42
CA LEU A 129 5.24 -9.94 -0.40
C LEU A 129 5.58 -9.25 0.95
N PRO A 130 6.77 -9.47 1.54
CA PRO A 130 7.12 -8.84 2.82
C PRO A 130 7.14 -7.33 2.73
N GLY A 131 7.58 -6.76 1.61
CA GLY A 131 7.59 -5.31 1.41
C GLY A 131 6.19 -4.68 1.44
N VAL A 132 5.16 -5.36 0.93
CA VAL A 132 3.76 -4.90 1.02
C VAL A 132 3.28 -4.92 2.48
N ARG A 133 3.63 -5.96 3.26
CA ARG A 133 3.30 -6.03 4.69
C ARG A 133 3.98 -4.90 5.48
N ASP A 134 5.27 -4.69 5.23
CA ASP A 134 6.05 -3.61 5.87
C ASP A 134 5.52 -2.23 5.49
N TRP A 135 5.09 -2.04 4.25
CA TRP A 135 4.47 -0.82 3.79
C TRP A 135 3.18 -0.53 4.56
N TRP A 136 2.27 -1.51 4.66
CA TRP A 136 1.04 -1.38 5.43
C TRP A 136 1.25 -1.20 6.93
N ALA A 137 2.30 -1.83 7.51
CA ALA A 137 2.63 -1.66 8.92
C ALA A 137 3.05 -0.23 9.26
N ARG A 138 3.68 0.46 8.31
CA ARG A 138 4.16 1.84 8.48
C ARG A 138 3.17 2.89 7.98
N TYR A 139 2.11 2.48 7.29
CA TYR A 139 1.14 3.41 6.70
C TYR A 139 0.26 4.05 7.79
N PRO A 140 0.31 5.39 7.99
CA PRO A 140 -0.23 6.03 9.18
C PRO A 140 -1.71 6.43 9.07
N TYR A 141 -2.29 6.40 7.87
CA TYR A 141 -3.63 6.93 7.61
C TYR A 141 -4.69 5.85 7.67
N SER A 142 -5.94 6.24 8.00
CA SER A 142 -7.01 5.29 8.36
C SER A 142 -8.42 5.73 7.93
N CYS A 143 -8.56 6.40 6.77
CA CYS A 143 -9.90 6.61 6.22
C CYS A 143 -10.55 5.29 5.80
N LEU A 144 -11.83 5.28 5.49
CA LEU A 144 -12.58 4.06 5.12
C LEU A 144 -11.93 3.32 3.93
N GLU A 145 -11.51 4.05 2.87
CA GLU A 145 -10.77 3.44 1.76
C GLU A 145 -9.50 2.75 2.24
N GLN A 146 -8.69 3.45 3.01
CA GLN A 146 -7.37 2.98 3.44
C GLN A 146 -7.47 1.77 4.38
N THR A 147 -8.43 1.80 5.30
CA THR A 147 -8.65 0.69 6.24
C THR A 147 -9.17 -0.56 5.53
N THR A 148 -10.12 -0.41 4.61
CA THR A 148 -10.63 -1.53 3.80
C THR A 148 -9.57 -2.08 2.85
N SER A 149 -8.79 -1.21 2.21
CA SER A 149 -7.65 -1.59 1.39
C SER A 149 -6.59 -2.36 2.17
N LYS A 150 -6.26 -1.90 3.38
CA LYS A 150 -5.35 -2.60 4.30
C LYS A 150 -5.88 -3.97 4.68
N ALA A 151 -7.16 -4.07 5.05
CA ALA A 151 -7.79 -5.32 5.46
C ALA A 151 -7.67 -6.39 4.36
N VAL A 152 -8.05 -6.07 3.12
CA VAL A 152 -7.98 -7.01 2.00
C VAL A 152 -6.53 -7.23 1.54
N GLY A 153 -5.73 -6.18 1.45
CA GLY A 153 -4.31 -6.26 1.06
C GLY A 153 -3.51 -7.17 1.98
N MET A 154 -3.76 -7.15 3.28
CA MET A 154 -3.12 -8.01 4.27
C MET A 154 -3.86 -9.33 4.53
N ASN A 155 -4.98 -9.58 3.87
CA ASN A 155 -5.87 -10.72 4.14
C ASN A 155 -6.36 -10.77 5.60
N ASN A 156 -6.62 -9.62 6.19
CA ASN A 156 -7.07 -9.48 7.57
C ASN A 156 -8.60 -9.35 7.64
N ALA A 157 -9.29 -10.48 7.76
CA ALA A 157 -10.75 -10.53 7.83
C ALA A 157 -11.31 -9.95 9.14
N GLU A 158 -10.53 -9.91 10.22
CA GLU A 158 -10.94 -9.30 11.50
C GLU A 158 -10.98 -7.78 11.36
N LEU A 159 -9.94 -7.16 10.77
CA LEU A 159 -9.93 -5.73 10.45
C LEU A 159 -11.09 -5.37 9.52
N TRP A 160 -11.37 -6.21 8.51
CA TRP A 160 -12.53 -6.01 7.64
C TRP A 160 -13.83 -6.03 8.46
N GLY A 161 -14.05 -7.06 9.28
CA GLY A 161 -15.26 -7.22 10.08
C GLY A 161 -15.49 -6.04 11.03
N SER A 162 -14.45 -5.59 11.74
CA SER A 162 -14.54 -4.42 12.63
C SER A 162 -14.83 -3.13 11.88
N THR A 163 -14.27 -2.96 10.66
CA THR A 163 -14.55 -1.81 9.79
C THR A 163 -15.99 -1.85 9.28
N MET A 164 -16.47 -3.02 8.87
CA MET A 164 -17.86 -3.20 8.39
C MET A 164 -18.90 -2.99 9.50
N ALA A 165 -18.58 -3.30 10.74
CA ALA A 165 -19.44 -2.99 11.89
C ALA A 165 -19.63 -1.47 12.09
N GLN A 166 -18.70 -0.66 11.65
CA GLN A 166 -18.77 0.81 11.69
C GLN A 166 -19.32 1.43 10.41
N LEU A 167 -19.51 0.65 9.34
CA LEU A 167 -19.95 1.15 8.03
C LEU A 167 -21.22 2.00 8.06
N PRO A 168 -22.26 1.69 8.89
CA PRO A 168 -23.44 2.54 9.00
C PRO A 168 -23.13 4.01 9.29
N ASN A 169 -22.06 4.29 10.06
CA ASN A 169 -21.65 5.64 10.42
C ASN A 169 -20.98 6.41 9.26
N TYR A 170 -20.57 5.70 8.21
CA TYR A 170 -19.95 6.29 7.03
C TYR A 170 -20.94 6.58 5.91
N LEU A 171 -22.14 5.98 5.94
CA LEU A 171 -23.13 6.17 4.87
C LEU A 171 -23.94 7.45 5.08
N ASP A 172 -24.06 8.25 4.02
CA ASP A 172 -24.95 9.42 4.01
C ASP A 172 -26.44 9.01 3.86
N GLY A 173 -27.30 10.03 3.80
CA GLY A 173 -28.75 9.84 3.62
C GLY A 173 -29.14 9.17 2.30
N ASP A 174 -28.31 9.28 1.28
CA ASP A 174 -28.49 8.64 -0.03
C ASP A 174 -27.87 7.23 -0.12
N GLY A 175 -27.22 6.76 0.96
CA GLY A 175 -26.56 5.46 1.02
C GLY A 175 -25.15 5.44 0.45
N LEU A 176 -24.55 6.58 0.12
CA LEU A 176 -23.18 6.67 -0.38
C LEU A 176 -22.18 6.83 0.76
N ALA A 177 -21.00 6.19 0.59
CA ALA A 177 -19.96 6.13 1.62
C ALA A 177 -19.10 7.40 1.66
N ASN A 178 -18.80 7.88 2.86
CA ASN A 178 -17.81 8.92 3.14
C ASN A 178 -16.45 8.31 3.48
N TYR A 179 -15.38 9.06 3.23
CA TYR A 179 -14.03 8.66 3.64
C TYR A 179 -13.86 8.65 5.16
N PHE A 180 -14.55 9.55 5.85
CA PHE A 180 -14.61 9.65 7.32
C PHE A 180 -16.06 9.76 7.76
N PRO A 181 -16.41 9.33 8.99
CA PRO A 181 -17.74 9.57 9.52
C PRO A 181 -18.05 11.07 9.52
N PRO A 182 -19.25 11.49 9.07
CA PRO A 182 -19.65 12.89 9.13
C PRO A 182 -19.65 13.38 10.58
N GLN A 183 -19.20 14.61 10.79
CA GLN A 183 -19.30 15.27 12.09
C GLN A 183 -20.73 15.73 12.33
N ASP A 184 -21.17 15.77 13.60
CA ASP A 184 -22.50 16.23 13.99
C ASP A 184 -22.82 17.60 13.41
N GLY A 185 -23.99 17.73 12.77
CA GLY A 185 -24.46 18.97 12.15
C GLY A 185 -23.87 19.28 10.76
N SER A 186 -22.96 18.45 10.24
CA SER A 186 -22.44 18.62 8.87
C SER A 186 -23.38 17.99 7.83
N VAL A 187 -23.54 18.68 6.67
CA VAL A 187 -24.18 18.07 5.52
C VAL A 187 -23.21 17.08 4.89
N SER A 188 -23.39 15.81 5.23
CA SER A 188 -22.59 14.73 4.66
C SER A 188 -23.00 14.46 3.21
N ARG A 189 -22.01 14.36 2.33
CA ARG A 189 -22.19 13.93 0.94
C ARG A 189 -21.19 12.82 0.63
N GLY A 190 -21.68 11.57 0.70
CA GLY A 190 -20.91 10.40 0.35
C GLY A 190 -20.45 10.42 -1.12
N SER A 191 -19.40 9.70 -1.40
CA SER A 191 -18.75 9.57 -2.69
C SER A 191 -19.29 8.37 -3.47
N ASP A 192 -19.81 8.59 -4.65
CA ASP A 192 -20.16 7.54 -5.61
C ASP A 192 -18.93 6.68 -5.98
N THR A 193 -17.78 7.31 -6.16
CA THR A 193 -16.52 6.63 -6.50
C THR A 193 -16.05 5.70 -5.37
N LEU A 194 -16.07 6.18 -4.12
CA LEU A 194 -15.72 5.35 -2.96
C LEU A 194 -16.72 4.21 -2.77
N THR A 195 -18.02 4.48 -2.95
CA THR A 195 -19.08 3.48 -2.80
C THR A 195 -18.94 2.37 -3.85
N ALA A 196 -18.72 2.74 -5.12
CA ALA A 196 -18.45 1.79 -6.20
C ALA A 196 -17.17 0.98 -5.93
N HIS A 197 -16.10 1.63 -5.44
CA HIS A 197 -14.86 0.96 -5.06
C HIS A 197 -15.08 -0.10 -3.97
N LEU A 198 -15.82 0.21 -2.90
CA LEU A 198 -16.08 -0.72 -1.79
C LEU A 198 -16.89 -1.94 -2.24
N LEU A 199 -17.94 -1.74 -3.05
CA LEU A 199 -18.74 -2.83 -3.60
C LEU A 199 -17.90 -3.74 -4.51
N ASN A 200 -17.10 -3.14 -5.40
CA ASN A 200 -16.19 -3.87 -6.29
C ASN A 200 -15.16 -4.65 -5.47
N LEU A 201 -14.52 -4.00 -4.50
CA LEU A 201 -13.54 -4.61 -3.61
C LEU A 201 -14.10 -5.83 -2.88
N SER A 202 -15.25 -5.67 -2.21
CA SER A 202 -15.90 -6.77 -1.49
C SER A 202 -16.22 -7.93 -2.43
N ALA A 203 -16.82 -7.68 -3.58
CA ALA A 203 -17.18 -8.70 -4.55
C ALA A 203 -15.97 -9.48 -5.07
N MET A 204 -14.86 -8.78 -5.37
CA MET A 204 -13.64 -9.41 -5.86
C MET A 204 -12.88 -10.16 -4.75
N ALA A 205 -12.81 -9.60 -3.54
CA ALA A 205 -12.13 -10.19 -2.40
C ALA A 205 -12.81 -11.48 -1.90
N GLN A 206 -14.14 -11.58 -2.00
CA GLN A 206 -14.88 -12.80 -1.69
C GLN A 206 -14.49 -14.00 -2.58
N GLY A 207 -13.88 -13.75 -3.73
CA GLY A 207 -13.27 -14.79 -4.56
C GLY A 207 -12.03 -15.44 -3.92
N VAL A 208 -11.42 -14.79 -2.94
CA VAL A 208 -10.27 -15.30 -2.17
C VAL A 208 -10.70 -15.77 -0.79
N ASP A 209 -11.48 -14.96 -0.08
CA ASP A 209 -11.97 -15.26 1.26
C ASP A 209 -13.42 -14.72 1.42
N LYS A 210 -14.34 -15.62 1.71
CA LYS A 210 -15.79 -15.32 1.86
C LYS A 210 -16.12 -14.35 3.00
N ARG A 211 -15.18 -14.13 3.92
CA ARG A 211 -15.36 -13.19 5.04
C ARG A 211 -15.31 -11.71 4.62
N PHE A 212 -14.79 -11.38 3.43
CA PHE A 212 -14.77 -10.01 2.90
C PHE A 212 -16.13 -9.56 2.36
N VAL A 213 -17.18 -9.73 3.15
CA VAL A 213 -18.56 -9.38 2.79
C VAL A 213 -18.98 -8.05 3.42
N ILE A 214 -19.69 -7.20 2.67
CA ILE A 214 -20.39 -6.03 3.21
C ILE A 214 -21.73 -6.52 3.79
N PRO A 215 -22.13 -6.10 5.02
CA PRO A 215 -23.41 -6.48 5.60
C PRO A 215 -24.57 -6.14 4.66
N ALA A 216 -25.57 -7.00 4.63
CA ALA A 216 -26.63 -6.95 3.60
C ALA A 216 -27.42 -5.64 3.58
N ALA A 217 -27.69 -5.06 4.76
CA ALA A 217 -28.45 -3.81 4.88
C ALA A 217 -27.66 -2.63 4.30
N GLU A 218 -26.38 -2.51 4.66
CA GLU A 218 -25.49 -1.45 4.18
C GLU A 218 -25.23 -1.61 2.70
N ARG A 219 -25.01 -2.83 2.24
CA ARG A 219 -24.84 -3.13 0.81
C ARG A 219 -26.07 -2.70 0.01
N ALA A 220 -27.27 -3.01 0.47
CA ALA A 220 -28.51 -2.59 -0.21
C ALA A 220 -28.62 -1.06 -0.31
N ARG A 221 -28.33 -0.34 0.78
CA ARG A 221 -28.29 1.12 0.78
C ARG A 221 -27.27 1.68 -0.22
N MET A 222 -26.06 1.11 -0.28
CA MET A 222 -25.01 1.51 -1.20
C MET A 222 -25.40 1.24 -2.66
N GLU A 223 -26.02 0.09 -2.93
CA GLU A 223 -26.57 -0.27 -4.24
C GLU A 223 -27.65 0.72 -4.69
N ASP A 224 -28.63 1.03 -3.83
CA ASP A 224 -29.69 1.99 -4.10
C ASP A 224 -29.15 3.41 -4.37
N GLY A 225 -28.15 3.84 -3.59
CA GLY A 225 -27.45 5.12 -3.78
C GLY A 225 -26.74 5.20 -5.13
N LEU A 226 -26.03 4.13 -5.53
CA LEU A 226 -25.37 4.09 -6.85
C LEU A 226 -26.40 4.04 -8.00
N ILE A 227 -27.50 3.32 -7.85
CA ILE A 227 -28.61 3.32 -8.83
C ILE A 227 -29.14 4.75 -8.99
N ALA A 228 -29.44 5.43 -7.88
CA ALA A 228 -29.91 6.81 -7.91
C ALA A 228 -28.91 7.78 -8.57
N PHE A 229 -27.61 7.58 -8.36
CA PHE A 229 -26.56 8.35 -9.01
C PHE A 229 -26.49 8.09 -10.53
N VAL A 230 -26.50 6.83 -10.96
CA VAL A 230 -26.48 6.45 -12.37
C VAL A 230 -27.68 7.01 -13.11
N GLU A 231 -28.86 6.91 -12.54
CA GLU A 231 -30.14 7.42 -13.09
C GLU A 231 -30.24 8.96 -13.04
N GLY A 232 -29.30 9.66 -12.39
CA GLY A 232 -29.32 11.11 -12.25
C GLY A 232 -30.30 11.66 -11.23
N ARG A 233 -30.92 10.82 -10.40
CA ARG A 233 -31.80 11.21 -9.29
C ARG A 233 -31.04 11.93 -8.18
N ILE A 234 -29.77 11.61 -8.01
CA ILE A 234 -28.82 12.31 -7.14
C ILE A 234 -27.59 12.74 -7.94
N GLN A 235 -26.98 13.85 -7.52
CA GLN A 235 -25.79 14.39 -8.15
C GLN A 235 -24.68 14.51 -7.11
N ARG A 236 -23.45 14.19 -7.53
CA ARG A 236 -22.22 14.34 -6.74
C ARG A 236 -21.20 15.10 -7.58
N ASN A 237 -20.98 16.36 -7.20
CA ASN A 237 -20.04 17.24 -7.87
C ASN A 237 -18.85 17.48 -6.95
N PHE A 238 -17.84 16.62 -7.05
CA PHE A 238 -16.54 16.82 -6.42
C PHE A 238 -15.61 17.56 -7.38
N TRP A 239 -14.65 18.26 -6.82
CA TRP A 239 -13.58 18.82 -7.63
C TRP A 239 -12.82 17.71 -8.36
N SER A 240 -12.61 17.90 -9.65
CA SER A 240 -11.79 17.00 -10.47
C SER A 240 -11.01 17.80 -11.51
N PRO A 241 -9.77 17.41 -11.85
CA PRO A 241 -8.96 18.11 -12.85
C PRO A 241 -9.40 17.83 -14.28
N ARG A 242 -10.25 16.82 -14.49
CA ARG A 242 -10.76 16.41 -15.80
C ARG A 242 -12.26 16.06 -15.69
N LYS A 243 -12.98 16.09 -16.82
CA LYS A 243 -14.36 15.59 -16.87
C LYS A 243 -14.37 14.09 -16.61
N ASP A 244 -15.11 13.62 -15.61
CA ASP A 244 -15.08 12.25 -15.13
C ASP A 244 -16.46 11.62 -14.87
N LEU A 245 -17.55 12.35 -15.04
CA LEU A 245 -18.89 11.86 -14.69
C LEU A 245 -19.26 10.56 -15.40
N GLU A 246 -18.91 10.43 -16.67
CA GLU A 246 -19.19 9.23 -17.47
C GLU A 246 -18.41 8.01 -16.93
N MET A 247 -17.14 8.20 -16.60
CA MET A 247 -16.28 7.16 -16.03
C MET A 247 -16.77 6.73 -14.65
N ARG A 248 -17.22 7.68 -13.83
CA ARG A 248 -17.80 7.43 -12.51
C ARG A 248 -19.12 6.65 -12.61
N LYS A 249 -19.97 7.01 -13.56
CA LYS A 249 -21.20 6.25 -13.84
C LYS A 249 -20.88 4.82 -14.29
N LEU A 250 -19.92 4.65 -15.20
CA LEU A 250 -19.53 3.32 -15.66
C LEU A 250 -18.95 2.48 -14.51
N ALA A 251 -18.10 3.05 -13.67
CA ALA A 251 -17.57 2.37 -12.49
C ALA A 251 -18.70 1.94 -11.51
N ALA A 252 -19.72 2.80 -11.33
CA ALA A 252 -20.88 2.48 -10.52
C ALA A 252 -21.70 1.32 -11.14
N ILE A 253 -21.96 1.33 -12.45
CA ILE A 253 -22.66 0.26 -13.16
C ILE A 253 -21.86 -1.05 -13.08
N ALA A 254 -20.52 -0.99 -13.24
CA ALA A 254 -19.66 -2.16 -13.12
C ALA A 254 -19.71 -2.78 -11.71
N ALA A 255 -19.72 -1.94 -10.66
CA ALA A 255 -19.89 -2.41 -9.29
C ALA A 255 -21.28 -3.05 -9.06
N LEU A 256 -22.34 -2.43 -9.59
CA LEU A 256 -23.70 -2.99 -9.55
C LEU A 256 -23.83 -4.29 -10.35
N ALA A 257 -23.08 -4.47 -11.44
CA ALA A 257 -23.06 -5.72 -12.20
C ALA A 257 -22.49 -6.88 -11.37
N LEU A 258 -21.47 -6.61 -10.54
CA LEU A 258 -20.90 -7.63 -9.65
C LEU A 258 -21.87 -8.12 -8.58
N THR A 259 -22.85 -7.31 -8.20
CA THR A 259 -23.90 -7.65 -7.21
C THR A 259 -25.24 -8.03 -7.86
N GLY A 260 -25.29 -8.07 -9.21
CA GLY A 260 -26.50 -8.45 -9.96
C GLY A 260 -27.59 -7.37 -9.98
N LYS A 261 -27.22 -6.10 -9.74
CA LYS A 261 -28.15 -4.96 -9.72
C LYS A 261 -28.07 -4.06 -10.97
N ALA A 262 -27.08 -4.25 -11.82
CA ALA A 262 -27.01 -3.54 -13.09
C ALA A 262 -28.09 -4.00 -14.07
N THR A 263 -28.66 -3.05 -14.81
CA THR A 263 -29.65 -3.31 -15.88
C THR A 263 -29.20 -2.71 -17.20
N PRO A 264 -29.63 -3.28 -18.36
CA PRO A 264 -29.27 -2.74 -19.67
C PRO A 264 -29.61 -1.26 -19.84
N ARG A 265 -30.73 -0.79 -19.26
CA ARG A 265 -31.16 0.62 -19.30
C ARG A 265 -30.14 1.57 -18.67
N MET A 266 -29.35 1.14 -17.71
CA MET A 266 -28.32 1.97 -17.10
C MET A 266 -27.23 2.34 -18.10
N LEU A 267 -27.00 1.52 -19.12
CA LEU A 267 -26.04 1.78 -20.19
C LEU A 267 -26.43 3.00 -21.06
N ASP A 268 -27.71 3.37 -21.10
CA ASP A 268 -28.18 4.58 -21.78
C ASP A 268 -27.67 5.88 -21.15
N SER A 269 -27.16 5.78 -19.90
CA SER A 269 -26.59 6.93 -19.17
C SER A 269 -25.14 7.24 -19.51
N ILE A 270 -24.49 6.43 -20.33
CA ILE A 270 -23.10 6.57 -20.77
C ILE A 270 -22.99 6.58 -22.29
N ASN A 271 -22.00 7.30 -22.81
CA ASN A 271 -21.67 7.28 -24.22
C ASN A 271 -20.53 6.29 -24.48
N ALA A 272 -20.85 5.10 -25.00
CA ALA A 272 -19.89 4.00 -25.13
C ALA A 272 -18.89 4.26 -26.26
N THR A 273 -17.78 4.92 -25.96
CA THR A 273 -16.63 5.16 -26.86
C THR A 273 -15.33 4.58 -26.28
N PRO A 274 -15.19 3.23 -26.18
CA PRO A 274 -14.09 2.59 -25.43
C PRO A 274 -12.69 3.00 -25.86
N ASN A 275 -12.48 3.31 -27.13
CA ASN A 275 -11.18 3.77 -27.66
C ASN A 275 -10.72 5.11 -27.05
N GLN A 276 -11.66 5.98 -26.64
CA GLN A 276 -11.38 7.30 -26.06
C GLN A 276 -11.27 7.28 -24.55
N TRP A 277 -11.68 6.18 -23.92
CA TRP A 277 -11.65 6.06 -22.46
C TRP A 277 -10.24 5.78 -21.94
N PRO A 278 -9.91 6.25 -20.72
CA PRO A 278 -8.71 5.80 -20.03
C PRO A 278 -8.77 4.30 -19.73
N THR A 279 -7.62 3.70 -19.49
CA THR A 279 -7.47 2.24 -19.40
C THR A 279 -8.32 1.65 -18.27
N HIS A 280 -8.41 2.30 -17.11
CA HIS A 280 -9.26 1.83 -16.00
C HIS A 280 -10.74 1.72 -16.39
N THR A 281 -11.23 2.67 -17.19
CA THR A 281 -12.62 2.70 -17.67
C THR A 281 -12.90 1.55 -18.64
N VAL A 282 -11.93 1.23 -19.51
CA VAL A 282 -12.05 0.04 -20.39
C VAL A 282 -12.04 -1.25 -19.57
N ILE A 283 -11.26 -1.32 -18.48
CA ILE A 283 -11.27 -2.48 -17.57
C ILE A 283 -12.62 -2.60 -16.86
N ASP A 284 -13.19 -1.49 -16.37
CA ASP A 284 -14.54 -1.47 -15.78
C ASP A 284 -15.59 -1.99 -16.79
N TRP A 285 -15.48 -1.57 -18.04
CA TRP A 285 -16.35 -2.03 -19.12
C TRP A 285 -16.23 -3.53 -19.37
N VAL A 286 -15.03 -4.06 -19.42
CA VAL A 286 -14.79 -5.51 -19.55
C VAL A 286 -15.43 -6.26 -18.38
N MET A 287 -15.18 -5.83 -17.13
CA MET A 287 -15.71 -6.48 -15.95
C MET A 287 -17.25 -6.44 -15.90
N LEU A 288 -17.84 -5.34 -16.34
CA LEU A 288 -19.28 -5.17 -16.48
C LEU A 288 -19.84 -6.17 -17.50
N LEU A 289 -19.30 -6.18 -18.73
CA LEU A 289 -19.76 -7.05 -19.82
C LEU A 289 -19.56 -8.55 -19.51
N GLN A 290 -18.54 -8.90 -18.73
CA GLN A 290 -18.36 -10.28 -18.25
C GLN A 290 -19.49 -10.72 -17.29
N ARG A 291 -20.19 -9.78 -16.64
CA ARG A 291 -21.24 -10.06 -15.66
C ARG A 291 -22.66 -9.87 -16.18
N MET A 292 -22.86 -8.91 -17.08
CA MET A 292 -24.16 -8.62 -17.68
C MET A 292 -24.37 -9.45 -18.95
N SER A 293 -24.98 -10.63 -18.83
CA SER A 293 -25.28 -11.48 -19.98
C SER A 293 -26.34 -10.88 -20.92
N ASP A 294 -27.19 -9.99 -20.42
CA ASP A 294 -28.27 -9.32 -21.12
C ASP A 294 -27.89 -7.94 -21.68
N ALA A 295 -26.62 -7.54 -21.59
CA ALA A 295 -26.15 -6.28 -22.18
C ALA A 295 -26.27 -6.32 -23.72
N PRO A 296 -26.79 -5.24 -24.38
CA PRO A 296 -26.90 -5.18 -25.82
C PRO A 296 -25.54 -5.39 -26.51
N GLN A 297 -25.48 -6.25 -27.53
CA GLN A 297 -24.25 -6.56 -28.27
C GLN A 297 -23.07 -6.98 -27.37
N ARG A 298 -23.37 -7.66 -26.27
CA ARG A 298 -22.42 -7.98 -25.20
C ARG A 298 -21.13 -8.61 -25.71
N ASP A 299 -21.21 -9.64 -26.55
CA ASP A 299 -20.02 -10.40 -26.99
C ASP A 299 -19.14 -9.59 -27.94
N GLU A 300 -19.74 -8.81 -28.83
CA GLU A 300 -19.02 -7.91 -29.74
C GLU A 300 -18.31 -6.79 -28.96
N ARG A 301 -19.02 -6.16 -28.04
CA ARG A 301 -18.47 -5.08 -27.17
C ARG A 301 -17.36 -5.59 -26.24
N LEU A 302 -17.52 -6.82 -25.72
CA LEU A 302 -16.49 -7.43 -24.88
C LEU A 302 -15.24 -7.75 -25.71
N ALA A 303 -15.39 -8.33 -26.90
CA ALA A 303 -14.27 -8.61 -27.79
C ALA A 303 -13.54 -7.32 -28.20
N GLN A 304 -14.27 -6.25 -28.52
CA GLN A 304 -13.70 -4.94 -28.83
C GLN A 304 -12.92 -4.37 -27.64
N ALA A 305 -13.48 -4.41 -26.42
CA ALA A 305 -12.82 -3.90 -25.23
C ALA A 305 -11.53 -4.70 -24.90
N MET A 306 -11.56 -6.02 -25.04
CA MET A 306 -10.39 -6.88 -24.87
C MET A 306 -9.30 -6.57 -25.91
N GLN A 307 -9.68 -6.31 -27.15
CA GLN A 307 -8.75 -5.91 -28.22
C GLN A 307 -8.10 -4.55 -27.90
N ILE A 308 -8.87 -3.57 -27.41
CA ILE A 308 -8.35 -2.25 -27.00
C ILE A 308 -7.33 -2.42 -25.87
N LEU A 309 -7.63 -3.21 -24.84
CA LEU A 309 -6.69 -3.46 -23.73
C LEU A 309 -5.41 -4.12 -24.24
N ARG A 310 -5.53 -5.10 -25.11
CA ARG A 310 -4.39 -5.79 -25.72
C ARG A 310 -3.53 -4.85 -26.58
N ALA A 311 -4.16 -3.97 -27.37
CA ALA A 311 -3.47 -2.98 -28.20
C ALA A 311 -2.71 -1.92 -27.38
N ARG A 312 -3.09 -1.70 -26.12
CA ARG A 312 -2.39 -0.78 -25.19
C ARG A 312 -1.23 -1.44 -24.47
N LEU A 313 -1.06 -2.76 -24.57
CA LEU A 313 0.06 -3.44 -23.94
C LEU A 313 1.35 -3.22 -24.71
N THR A 314 2.43 -3.10 -23.97
CA THR A 314 3.80 -3.14 -24.46
C THR A 314 4.53 -4.29 -23.80
N TYR A 315 5.39 -4.95 -24.56
CA TYR A 315 6.14 -6.11 -24.13
C TYR A 315 7.64 -5.79 -24.12
N ASN A 316 8.28 -6.05 -23.00
CA ASN A 316 9.73 -5.90 -22.85
C ASN A 316 10.30 -7.20 -22.27
N GLY A 317 10.76 -8.09 -23.14
CA GLY A 317 11.24 -9.42 -22.76
C GLY A 317 10.15 -10.23 -22.04
N THR A 318 10.42 -10.56 -20.77
CA THR A 318 9.50 -11.35 -19.92
C THR A 318 8.44 -10.51 -19.21
N ARG A 319 8.32 -9.23 -19.51
CA ARG A 319 7.41 -8.29 -18.84
C ARG A 319 6.42 -7.70 -19.82
N ALA A 320 5.19 -7.53 -19.38
CA ALA A 320 4.18 -6.77 -20.08
C ALA A 320 3.60 -5.67 -19.18
N GLY A 321 3.23 -4.55 -19.77
CA GLY A 321 2.63 -3.41 -19.08
C GLY A 321 1.90 -2.52 -20.06
N PHE A 322 1.20 -1.48 -19.57
CA PHE A 322 0.53 -0.54 -20.45
C PHE A 322 1.47 0.54 -20.98
N SER A 323 1.37 0.87 -22.25
CA SER A 323 2.07 1.99 -22.88
C SER A 323 1.46 3.36 -22.52
N THR A 324 0.26 3.36 -21.93
CA THR A 324 -0.54 4.56 -21.59
C THR A 324 -0.31 5.06 -20.16
N ASP A 325 0.69 4.54 -19.47
CA ASP A 325 0.96 4.82 -18.05
C ASP A 325 1.01 6.31 -17.70
N GLN A 326 1.59 7.15 -18.55
CA GLN A 326 1.72 8.59 -18.31
C GLN A 326 0.36 9.32 -18.30
N ASP A 327 -0.59 8.84 -19.09
CA ASP A 327 -1.93 9.45 -19.26
C ASP A 327 -2.96 8.85 -18.30
N ASP A 328 -2.68 7.71 -17.70
CA ASP A 328 -3.60 6.91 -16.89
C ASP A 328 -3.55 7.23 -15.38
N SER A 329 -2.99 8.36 -14.98
CA SER A 329 -3.04 8.83 -13.58
C SER A 329 -4.39 9.54 -13.32
N TRP A 330 -5.32 8.82 -12.68
CA TRP A 330 -6.66 9.27 -12.27
C TRP A 330 -6.83 9.11 -10.76
N TRP A 331 -5.87 9.66 -10.01
CA TRP A 331 -5.71 9.46 -8.56
C TRP A 331 -6.96 9.84 -7.76
N TRP A 332 -7.73 10.87 -8.17
CA TRP A 332 -8.98 11.26 -7.52
C TRP A 332 -10.11 10.25 -7.70
N LEU A 333 -9.99 9.35 -8.68
CA LEU A 333 -10.84 8.17 -8.86
C LEU A 333 -10.22 6.91 -8.27
N MET A 334 -9.14 7.03 -7.49
CA MET A 334 -8.36 5.91 -6.93
C MET A 334 -7.79 4.97 -8.00
N GLN A 335 -7.53 5.49 -9.21
CA GLN A 335 -7.02 4.75 -10.35
C GLN A 335 -5.64 5.25 -10.75
N GLY A 336 -4.86 4.36 -11.31
CA GLY A 336 -3.51 4.66 -11.79
C GLY A 336 -2.88 3.47 -12.48
N PRO A 337 -1.67 3.62 -13.04
CA PRO A 337 -1.03 2.59 -13.85
C PRO A 337 -0.89 1.23 -13.15
N ASP A 338 -0.49 1.22 -11.87
CA ASP A 338 -0.34 -0.01 -11.10
C ASP A 338 -1.69 -0.68 -10.83
N VAL A 339 -2.72 0.11 -10.52
CA VAL A 339 -4.09 -0.38 -10.32
C VAL A 339 -4.63 -0.98 -11.62
N ASN A 340 -4.39 -0.32 -12.76
CA ASN A 340 -4.81 -0.79 -14.05
C ASN A 340 -4.25 -2.18 -14.36
N LEU A 341 -2.96 -2.38 -14.15
CA LEU A 341 -2.31 -3.66 -14.46
C LEU A 341 -2.79 -4.78 -13.53
N ALA A 342 -2.92 -4.50 -12.22
CA ALA A 342 -3.47 -5.45 -11.26
C ALA A 342 -4.92 -5.85 -11.60
N ARG A 343 -5.76 -4.86 -11.97
CA ARG A 343 -7.15 -5.10 -12.34
C ARG A 343 -7.31 -5.80 -13.70
N LEU A 344 -6.40 -5.55 -14.65
CA LEU A 344 -6.34 -6.34 -15.89
C LEU A 344 -6.08 -7.80 -15.59
N ILE A 345 -5.08 -8.12 -14.74
CA ILE A 345 -4.80 -9.49 -14.31
C ILE A 345 -6.08 -10.13 -13.75
N LEU A 346 -6.77 -9.45 -12.83
CA LEU A 346 -8.01 -9.97 -12.23
C LEU A 346 -9.14 -10.18 -13.24
N ALA A 347 -9.29 -9.28 -14.21
CA ALA A 347 -10.33 -9.36 -15.23
C ALA A 347 -10.08 -10.47 -16.26
N THR A 348 -8.81 -10.82 -16.49
CA THR A 348 -8.42 -11.74 -17.57
C THR A 348 -7.86 -13.07 -17.08
N ILE A 349 -7.66 -13.24 -15.78
CA ILE A 349 -7.04 -14.44 -15.21
C ILE A 349 -7.73 -15.76 -15.58
N ASN A 350 -9.04 -15.73 -15.84
CA ASN A 350 -9.83 -16.89 -16.20
C ASN A 350 -10.06 -17.03 -17.73
N ASP A 351 -9.59 -16.08 -18.51
CA ASP A 351 -9.75 -16.09 -19.95
C ASP A 351 -8.59 -16.87 -20.62
N PRO A 352 -8.88 -17.99 -21.31
CA PRO A 352 -7.85 -18.78 -21.99
C PRO A 352 -7.03 -17.99 -23.01
N ALA A 353 -7.64 -16.97 -23.64
CA ALA A 353 -6.96 -16.13 -24.63
C ALA A 353 -5.83 -15.28 -24.01
N TRP A 354 -5.78 -15.14 -22.68
CA TRP A 354 -4.78 -14.38 -21.93
C TRP A 354 -3.80 -15.28 -21.17
N ALA A 355 -3.92 -16.60 -21.27
CA ALA A 355 -3.10 -17.54 -20.49
C ALA A 355 -1.60 -17.38 -20.76
N GLU A 356 -1.21 -17.16 -22.02
CA GLU A 356 0.19 -16.95 -22.42
C GLU A 356 0.75 -15.60 -21.96
N ASP A 357 -0.09 -14.56 -21.87
CA ASP A 357 0.31 -13.23 -21.43
C ASP A 357 0.41 -13.14 -19.92
N MET A 358 -0.32 -13.98 -19.17
CA MET A 358 -0.48 -13.87 -17.73
C MET A 358 0.85 -13.84 -16.95
N PRO A 359 1.83 -14.72 -17.21
CA PRO A 359 3.13 -14.65 -16.53
C PRO A 359 3.88 -13.34 -16.80
N ARG A 360 3.76 -12.79 -18.01
CA ARG A 360 4.40 -11.52 -18.40
C ARG A 360 3.72 -10.33 -17.75
N LEU A 361 2.38 -10.33 -17.64
CA LEU A 361 1.61 -9.30 -16.92
C LEU A 361 1.97 -9.28 -15.43
N VAL A 362 2.03 -10.46 -14.79
CA VAL A 362 2.41 -10.58 -13.39
C VAL A 362 3.86 -10.15 -13.18
N SER A 363 4.79 -10.59 -14.02
CA SER A 363 6.20 -10.18 -13.96
C SER A 363 6.37 -8.67 -14.16
N GLY A 364 5.64 -8.07 -15.11
CA GLY A 364 5.62 -6.63 -15.35
C GLY A 364 5.06 -5.86 -14.16
N PHE A 365 3.98 -6.36 -13.55
CA PHE A 365 3.35 -5.75 -12.40
C PHE A 365 4.26 -5.76 -11.16
N ILE A 366 4.91 -6.88 -10.86
CA ILE A 366 5.84 -7.00 -9.75
C ILE A 366 7.05 -6.09 -9.94
N ALA A 367 7.57 -6.01 -11.18
CA ALA A 367 8.72 -5.15 -11.50
C ALA A 367 8.47 -3.64 -11.27
N ARG A 368 7.21 -3.24 -11.07
CA ARG A 368 6.83 -1.84 -10.74
C ARG A 368 6.90 -1.53 -9.25
N GLN A 369 7.18 -2.51 -8.40
CA GLN A 369 7.37 -2.27 -6.97
C GLN A 369 8.59 -1.38 -6.71
N GLN A 370 8.43 -0.47 -5.74
CA GLN A 370 9.50 0.34 -5.19
C GLN A 370 9.70 -0.07 -3.72
N SER A 371 10.90 -0.52 -3.36
CA SER A 371 11.17 -1.05 -2.02
C SER A 371 10.22 -2.22 -1.61
N GLY A 372 9.81 -3.04 -2.58
CA GLY A 372 8.97 -4.22 -2.37
C GLY A 372 7.46 -3.96 -2.24
N ALA A 373 6.99 -2.73 -2.49
CA ALA A 373 5.58 -2.36 -2.50
C ALA A 373 5.25 -1.38 -3.63
N TRP A 374 3.97 -1.13 -3.88
CA TRP A 374 3.51 -0.10 -4.81
C TRP A 374 3.21 1.20 -4.06
N ASN A 375 3.13 2.33 -4.78
CA ASN A 375 3.10 3.65 -4.17
C ASN A 375 1.77 4.08 -3.53
N THR A 376 0.65 3.37 -3.81
CA THR A 376 -0.68 3.75 -3.31
C THR A 376 -1.36 2.61 -2.55
N THR A 377 -2.31 2.95 -1.68
CA THR A 377 -3.16 1.99 -0.96
C THR A 377 -3.87 1.07 -1.93
N THR A 378 -4.49 1.62 -2.96
CA THR A 378 -5.23 0.87 -3.98
C THR A 378 -4.31 -0.03 -4.82
N ALA A 379 -3.08 0.39 -5.15
CA ALA A 379 -2.14 -0.45 -5.87
C ALA A 379 -1.66 -1.64 -5.03
N ASN A 380 -1.37 -1.43 -3.76
CA ASN A 380 -1.02 -2.52 -2.84
C ASN A 380 -2.19 -3.47 -2.58
N LEU A 381 -3.41 -2.94 -2.48
CA LEU A 381 -4.63 -3.72 -2.36
C LEU A 381 -4.86 -4.62 -3.58
N TRP A 382 -5.04 -3.99 -4.77
CA TRP A 382 -5.36 -4.72 -6.00
C TRP A 382 -4.23 -5.64 -6.41
N GLY A 383 -2.99 -5.24 -6.15
CA GLY A 383 -1.81 -6.04 -6.38
C GLY A 383 -1.79 -7.31 -5.53
N ALA A 384 -2.00 -7.19 -4.23
CA ALA A 384 -2.05 -8.34 -3.33
C ALA A 384 -3.20 -9.28 -3.73
N LEU A 385 -4.37 -8.74 -4.11
CA LEU A 385 -5.50 -9.54 -4.55
C LEU A 385 -5.22 -10.27 -5.88
N ALA A 386 -4.65 -9.57 -6.85
CA ALA A 386 -4.27 -10.15 -8.16
C ALA A 386 -3.27 -11.29 -8.00
N LEU A 387 -2.22 -11.09 -7.18
CA LEU A 387 -1.20 -12.10 -6.96
C LEU A 387 -1.73 -13.31 -6.19
N ARG A 388 -2.63 -13.12 -5.21
CA ARG A 388 -3.32 -14.23 -4.56
C ARG A 388 -4.16 -15.05 -5.54
N ARG A 389 -4.93 -14.38 -6.40
CA ARG A 389 -5.73 -15.07 -7.44
C ARG A 389 -4.84 -15.82 -8.43
N PHE A 390 -3.72 -15.21 -8.81
CA PHE A 390 -2.72 -15.86 -9.64
C PHE A 390 -2.16 -17.12 -8.95
N SER A 391 -1.74 -17.00 -7.70
CA SER A 391 -1.22 -18.11 -6.93
C SER A 391 -2.23 -19.25 -6.75
N GLN A 392 -3.49 -18.93 -6.47
CA GLN A 392 -4.55 -19.93 -6.36
C GLN A 392 -4.77 -20.71 -7.67
N LYS A 393 -4.60 -20.05 -8.81
CA LYS A 393 -4.84 -20.68 -10.13
C LYS A 393 -3.62 -21.39 -10.68
N PHE A 394 -2.43 -20.80 -10.55
CA PHE A 394 -1.22 -21.25 -11.23
C PHE A 394 -0.17 -21.85 -10.28
N GLU A 395 -0.32 -21.66 -8.97
CA GLU A 395 0.61 -22.12 -7.95
C GLU A 395 -0.11 -22.99 -6.89
N SER A 396 -1.15 -23.70 -7.28
CA SER A 396 -1.96 -24.54 -6.38
C SER A 396 -1.26 -25.83 -5.99
N GLU A 397 -0.35 -26.32 -6.82
CA GLU A 397 0.43 -27.52 -6.52
C GLU A 397 1.53 -27.22 -5.50
N PRO A 398 1.64 -28.04 -4.44
CA PRO A 398 2.68 -27.82 -3.44
C PRO A 398 4.07 -28.06 -4.04
N VAL A 399 4.99 -27.13 -3.80
CA VAL A 399 6.39 -27.32 -4.13
C VAL A 399 6.97 -28.50 -3.33
N ALA A 400 7.67 -29.42 -3.98
CA ALA A 400 8.27 -30.59 -3.37
C ALA A 400 9.80 -30.58 -3.51
N GLY A 401 10.49 -31.45 -2.76
CA GLY A 401 11.93 -31.56 -2.79
C GLY A 401 12.66 -30.44 -2.05
N SER A 402 13.78 -29.99 -2.58
CA SER A 402 14.58 -28.91 -1.98
C SER A 402 15.07 -27.93 -3.03
N THR A 403 15.23 -26.68 -2.61
CA THR A 403 15.86 -25.61 -3.40
C THR A 403 17.17 -25.22 -2.74
N VAL A 404 18.23 -25.10 -3.54
CA VAL A 404 19.54 -24.62 -3.11
C VAL A 404 19.76 -23.26 -3.76
N ALA A 405 20.07 -22.27 -2.95
CA ALA A 405 20.50 -20.95 -3.40
C ALA A 405 21.98 -20.75 -3.06
N SER A 406 22.79 -20.36 -4.03
CA SER A 406 24.22 -20.11 -3.82
C SER A 406 24.64 -18.74 -4.29
N MET A 407 25.51 -18.08 -3.55
CA MET A 407 26.13 -16.80 -3.91
C MET A 407 27.53 -16.71 -3.33
N ASN A 408 28.53 -16.47 -4.17
CA ASN A 408 29.93 -16.34 -3.76
C ASN A 408 30.44 -17.48 -2.85
N GLY A 409 30.03 -18.71 -3.14
CA GLY A 409 30.40 -19.88 -2.34
C GLY A 409 29.59 -20.13 -1.05
N ASN A 410 28.68 -19.21 -0.70
CA ASN A 410 27.72 -19.44 0.38
C ASN A 410 26.47 -20.10 -0.18
N GLU A 411 26.00 -21.13 0.52
CA GLU A 411 24.79 -21.86 0.13
C GLU A 411 23.73 -21.81 1.23
N ALA A 412 22.47 -21.64 0.79
CA ALA A 412 21.29 -21.81 1.64
C ALA A 412 20.39 -22.86 1.00
N LYS A 413 19.96 -23.83 1.78
CA LYS A 413 19.07 -24.92 1.32
C LYS A 413 17.76 -24.87 2.05
N VAL A 414 16.67 -24.96 1.31
CA VAL A 414 15.31 -25.08 1.83
C VAL A 414 14.76 -26.44 1.47
N ASN A 415 14.30 -27.18 2.48
CA ASN A 415 13.52 -28.41 2.31
C ASN A 415 12.02 -28.07 2.42
N TRP A 416 11.31 -28.18 1.31
CA TRP A 416 9.90 -27.76 1.26
C TRP A 416 8.96 -28.62 2.10
N ALA A 417 9.33 -29.86 2.42
CA ALA A 417 8.55 -30.68 3.33
C ALA A 417 8.60 -30.17 4.79
N GLU A 418 9.72 -29.57 5.20
CA GLU A 418 9.89 -28.99 6.53
C GLU A 418 9.14 -27.67 6.66
N VAL A 419 9.22 -26.80 5.64
CA VAL A 419 8.46 -25.50 5.60
C VAL A 419 6.96 -25.76 5.72
N ARG A 420 6.43 -26.78 5.05
CA ARG A 420 5.01 -27.14 5.13
C ARG A 420 4.58 -27.61 6.53
N ARG A 421 5.44 -28.28 7.27
CA ARG A 421 5.16 -28.70 8.66
C ARG A 421 5.10 -27.49 9.59
N ALA A 422 6.08 -26.59 9.51
CA ALA A 422 6.13 -25.38 10.32
C ALA A 422 4.89 -24.49 10.11
N THR A 423 4.48 -24.25 8.85
CA THR A 423 3.26 -23.46 8.55
C THR A 423 1.97 -24.12 9.01
N SER A 424 1.91 -25.45 9.13
CA SER A 424 0.73 -26.16 9.65
C SER A 424 0.66 -26.16 11.16
N GLU A 425 1.78 -26.08 11.84
CA GLU A 425 1.87 -26.00 13.32
C GLU A 425 1.54 -24.59 13.82
N ASP A 426 2.02 -23.54 13.13
CA ASP A 426 1.66 -22.12 13.42
C ASP A 426 0.19 -21.78 13.15
N ALA A 427 -0.50 -22.55 12.30
CA ALA A 427 -1.92 -22.36 12.03
C ALA A 427 -2.84 -23.04 13.07
N GLN A 428 -2.28 -23.82 13.99
CA GLN A 428 -2.99 -24.54 15.06
C GLN A 428 -2.70 -23.98 16.47
N GLY A 429 -1.87 -22.91 16.57
CA GLY A 429 -1.48 -22.26 17.82
C GLY A 429 -2.23 -20.92 18.08
#